data_5c9a432b5b03cce42d88dd5cb4f1b40f
#
_entry.id   5c9a432b5b03cce42d88dd5cb4f1b40f
#
_cell.length_a   1.000
_cell.length_b   1.000
_cell.length_c   1.000
_cell.angle_alpha   90.00
_cell.angle_beta   90.00
_cell.angle_gamma   90.00
#
_symmetry.space_group_name_H-M   'P 1'
#
loop_
_entity.id
_entity.type
_entity.pdbx_description
1 polymer ?
#
loop_
_entity_poly.entity_id
_entity_poly.type
_entity_poly.pdbx_seq_one_letter_code
_entity_poly.pdbx_strand_id
1 'polypeptide(L)'
;DPDLIIIDSIQTFTMENALPARAGSPTQTMECANELLRLAKDDKRPRAVIIVGQMTKADELAGLRALEHLVDTVLIIEANSDEELRGLISSKNRFGSTGETGFFQMTEKGMESIDNPSEYFMTKREDGDLVSGSTLTVVKEGSRAIIMEVESLVSKTFTPYPTRIAETLGKDKLNTLISILEIRGGINLYDKNVIIKTTGGMRVKEPGVNLAVIMSIVSSVKNKGIPTDVAFIADVGLTGELKKVPSLEGRVRELARMGFRKVYVAKDSFAKGFKIE
;
A
#
# COMPACT_ATOMS: atom_id res chain seq x y z
N ASP A 1 7.96 30.89 -26.02
CA ASP A 1 9.02 30.11 -25.36
C ASP A 1 8.56 29.75 -23.95
N PRO A 2 8.07 28.50 -23.72
CA PRO A 2 7.39 28.12 -22.47
C PRO A 2 8.35 27.90 -21.31
N ASP A 3 7.90 28.12 -20.09
CA ASP A 3 8.60 27.81 -18.84
C ASP A 3 8.33 26.37 -18.37
N LEU A 4 7.19 25.79 -18.79
CA LEU A 4 6.78 24.41 -18.53
C LEU A 4 6.49 23.70 -19.85
N ILE A 5 7.05 22.51 -20.03
CA ILE A 5 6.80 21.60 -21.15
C ILE A 5 6.22 20.31 -20.60
N ILE A 6 5.08 19.87 -21.14
CA ILE A 6 4.45 18.60 -20.77
C ILE A 6 4.39 17.72 -22.02
N ILE A 7 4.96 16.52 -21.95
CA ILE A 7 4.97 15.54 -23.02
C ILE A 7 4.10 14.35 -22.62
N ASP A 8 2.95 14.18 -23.27
CA ASP A 8 2.06 13.04 -23.07
C ASP A 8 1.79 12.35 -24.43
N SER A 9 2.33 11.19 -24.69
CA SER A 9 3.31 10.41 -23.93
C SER A 9 4.63 10.35 -24.71
N ILE A 10 5.74 10.16 -24.02
CA ILE A 10 7.07 10.11 -24.65
C ILE A 10 7.19 9.02 -25.71
N GLN A 11 6.41 7.93 -25.60
CA GLN A 11 6.43 6.82 -26.54
C GLN A 11 5.88 7.18 -27.95
N THR A 12 5.18 8.29 -28.08
CA THR A 12 4.62 8.73 -29.38
C THR A 12 5.60 9.61 -30.15
N PHE A 13 6.70 10.05 -29.53
CA PHE A 13 7.68 10.93 -30.12
C PHE A 13 8.79 10.19 -30.84
N THR A 14 9.29 10.79 -31.92
CA THR A 14 10.48 10.33 -32.65
C THR A 14 11.38 11.52 -32.97
N MET A 15 12.66 11.27 -33.06
CA MET A 15 13.65 12.25 -33.53
C MET A 15 14.10 11.85 -34.92
N GLU A 16 13.98 12.79 -35.91
CA GLU A 16 14.36 12.55 -37.30
C GLU A 16 15.88 12.29 -37.45
N ASN A 17 16.69 12.90 -36.62
CA ASN A 17 18.15 12.82 -36.68
C ASN A 17 18.74 11.69 -35.78
N ALA A 18 17.90 10.88 -35.13
CA ALA A 18 18.34 9.74 -34.31
C ALA A 18 18.49 8.47 -35.16
N LEU A 19 19.08 7.44 -34.56
CA LEU A 19 19.16 6.11 -35.19
C LEU A 19 17.75 5.65 -35.64
N PRO A 20 17.64 5.07 -36.84
CA PRO A 20 16.35 4.65 -37.39
C PRO A 20 15.75 3.56 -36.50
N ALA A 21 14.77 3.95 -35.70
CA ALA A 21 14.02 3.09 -34.82
C ALA A 21 12.55 3.56 -34.74
N ARG A 22 11.64 2.66 -34.43
CA ARG A 22 10.20 3.00 -34.35
C ARG A 22 9.91 3.86 -33.12
N ALA A 23 8.86 4.70 -33.22
CA ALA A 23 8.29 5.39 -32.07
C ALA A 23 8.03 4.40 -30.92
N GLY A 24 8.30 4.80 -29.68
CA GLY A 24 8.14 3.97 -28.51
C GLY A 24 9.23 2.88 -28.29
N SER A 25 10.20 2.75 -29.23
CA SER A 25 11.35 1.88 -28.97
C SER A 25 12.22 2.47 -27.86
N PRO A 26 12.93 1.64 -27.07
CA PRO A 26 13.84 2.13 -26.01
C PRO A 26 14.84 3.17 -26.53
N THR A 27 15.38 2.97 -27.71
CA THR A 27 16.36 3.90 -28.34
C THR A 27 15.73 5.27 -28.60
N GLN A 28 14.58 5.31 -29.27
CA GLN A 28 13.91 6.58 -29.58
C GLN A 28 13.44 7.29 -28.30
N THR A 29 12.91 6.55 -27.36
CA THR A 29 12.47 7.10 -26.06
C THR A 29 13.65 7.74 -25.31
N MET A 30 14.83 7.11 -25.32
CA MET A 30 16.03 7.64 -24.67
C MET A 30 16.57 8.88 -25.38
N GLU A 31 16.60 8.90 -26.71
CA GLU A 31 17.05 10.08 -27.49
C GLU A 31 16.11 11.28 -27.26
N CYS A 32 14.80 11.07 -27.33
CA CYS A 32 13.82 12.12 -27.03
C CYS A 32 13.99 12.64 -25.58
N ALA A 33 14.18 11.75 -24.60
CA ALA A 33 14.38 12.14 -23.21
C ALA A 33 15.68 12.93 -23.00
N ASN A 34 16.78 12.55 -23.66
CA ASN A 34 18.04 13.28 -23.59
C ASN A 34 17.89 14.71 -24.13
N GLU A 35 17.15 14.89 -25.23
CA GLU A 35 16.92 16.22 -25.80
C GLU A 35 16.04 17.08 -24.89
N LEU A 36 14.98 16.49 -24.31
CA LEU A 36 14.16 17.16 -23.30
C LEU A 36 14.97 17.54 -22.05
N LEU A 37 15.90 16.68 -21.63
CA LEU A 37 16.80 16.98 -20.51
C LEU A 37 17.74 18.16 -20.83
N ARG A 38 18.24 18.25 -22.05
CA ARG A 38 19.05 19.41 -22.50
C ARG A 38 18.24 20.69 -22.42
N LEU A 39 16.98 20.67 -22.88
CA LEU A 39 16.07 21.81 -22.76
C LEU A 39 15.78 22.19 -21.29
N ALA A 40 15.59 21.21 -20.42
CA ALA A 40 15.35 21.43 -18.98
C ALA A 40 16.55 22.06 -18.27
N LYS A 41 17.77 21.66 -18.68
CA LYS A 41 19.04 22.09 -18.03
C LYS A 41 19.81 23.14 -18.82
N ASP A 42 19.15 23.87 -19.69
CA ASP A 42 19.78 24.97 -20.41
C ASP A 42 20.18 26.07 -19.42
N ASP A 43 21.48 26.37 -19.32
CA ASP A 43 22.03 27.35 -18.37
C ASP A 43 21.49 28.76 -18.57
N LYS A 44 21.09 29.11 -19.80
CA LYS A 44 20.55 30.44 -20.12
C LYS A 44 19.06 30.54 -19.81
N ARG A 45 18.35 29.44 -19.90
CA ARG A 45 16.91 29.39 -19.68
C ARG A 45 16.46 27.98 -19.20
N PRO A 46 16.62 27.67 -17.93
CA PRO A 46 16.12 26.42 -17.37
C PRO A 46 14.60 26.35 -17.46
N ARG A 47 14.06 25.17 -17.75
CA ARG A 47 12.63 24.91 -17.89
C ARG A 47 12.22 23.73 -17.03
N ALA A 48 10.95 23.75 -16.58
CA ALA A 48 10.33 22.55 -16.03
C ALA A 48 9.86 21.64 -17.17
N VAL A 49 10.22 20.38 -17.13
CA VAL A 49 9.77 19.38 -18.13
C VAL A 49 9.12 18.22 -17.40
N ILE A 50 7.86 17.93 -17.75
CA ILE A 50 7.10 16.77 -17.28
C ILE A 50 6.98 15.79 -18.44
N ILE A 51 7.48 14.57 -18.23
CA ILE A 51 7.43 13.49 -19.19
C ILE A 51 6.43 12.45 -18.68
N VAL A 52 5.34 12.24 -19.40
CA VAL A 52 4.39 11.18 -19.11
C VAL A 52 4.78 9.93 -19.91
N GLY A 53 4.88 8.80 -19.23
CA GLY A 53 5.14 7.50 -19.82
C GLY A 53 4.18 6.45 -19.29
N GLN A 54 3.70 5.57 -20.16
CA GLN A 54 2.87 4.44 -19.77
C GLN A 54 3.76 3.21 -19.59
N MET A 55 3.70 2.60 -18.42
CA MET A 55 4.42 1.36 -18.12
C MET A 55 3.50 0.16 -18.39
N THR A 56 3.89 -0.70 -19.34
CA THR A 56 3.31 -2.02 -19.48
C THR A 56 4.17 -3.05 -18.75
N LYS A 57 3.62 -4.22 -18.40
CA LYS A 57 4.39 -5.32 -17.77
C LYS A 57 5.60 -5.77 -18.60
N ALA A 58 5.58 -5.55 -19.91
CA ALA A 58 6.70 -5.84 -20.81
C ALA A 58 7.76 -4.72 -20.82
N ASP A 59 7.38 -3.47 -20.61
CA ASP A 59 8.26 -2.31 -20.63
C ASP A 59 9.07 -2.13 -19.33
N GLU A 60 8.69 -2.83 -18.25
CA GLU A 60 9.44 -2.84 -16.98
C GLU A 60 10.91 -3.24 -17.15
N LEU A 61 11.27 -3.90 -18.24
CA LEU A 61 12.58 -4.52 -18.40
C LEU A 61 13.66 -3.70 -19.12
N ALA A 62 13.36 -2.67 -19.93
CA ALA A 62 14.43 -2.05 -20.70
C ALA A 62 14.36 -0.53 -20.98
N GLY A 63 13.21 0.07 -21.21
CA GLY A 63 13.13 1.45 -21.71
C GLY A 63 12.88 2.52 -20.67
N LEU A 64 11.81 2.39 -19.88
CA LEU A 64 11.38 3.41 -18.92
C LEU A 64 12.25 3.44 -17.66
N ARG A 65 12.81 2.30 -17.21
CA ARG A 65 13.79 2.30 -16.11
C ARG A 65 15.04 3.11 -16.41
N ALA A 66 15.47 3.15 -17.66
CA ALA A 66 16.60 3.98 -18.06
C ALA A 66 16.29 5.48 -17.92
N LEU A 67 15.02 5.90 -18.16
CA LEU A 67 14.58 7.28 -17.95
C LEU A 67 14.65 7.70 -16.48
N GLU A 68 14.38 6.80 -15.53
CA GLU A 68 14.44 7.09 -14.10
C GLU A 68 15.82 7.60 -13.67
N HIS A 69 16.89 7.17 -14.33
CA HIS A 69 18.23 7.64 -14.03
C HIS A 69 18.47 9.07 -14.54
N LEU A 70 17.80 9.49 -15.59
CA LEU A 70 18.00 10.80 -16.24
C LEU A 70 17.25 11.92 -15.51
N VAL A 71 16.05 11.66 -15.03
CA VAL A 71 15.15 12.67 -14.45
C VAL A 71 15.45 12.91 -12.98
N ASP A 72 15.06 14.07 -12.47
CA ASP A 72 15.28 14.46 -11.07
C ASP A 72 14.20 13.91 -10.14
N THR A 73 12.98 13.74 -10.62
CA THR A 73 11.85 13.21 -9.87
C THR A 73 11.09 12.19 -10.70
N VAL A 74 10.68 11.09 -10.08
CA VAL A 74 9.82 10.06 -10.67
C VAL A 74 8.58 9.90 -9.79
N LEU A 75 7.42 10.11 -10.39
CA LEU A 75 6.11 9.89 -9.78
C LEU A 75 5.44 8.73 -10.50
N ILE A 76 4.93 7.78 -9.74
CA ILE A 76 4.22 6.60 -10.26
C ILE A 76 2.77 6.70 -9.82
N ILE A 77 1.84 6.60 -10.79
CA ILE A 77 0.42 6.44 -10.51
C ILE A 77 0.11 4.95 -10.58
N GLU A 78 -0.20 4.37 -9.43
CA GLU A 78 -0.67 2.98 -9.34
C GLU A 78 -2.19 2.94 -9.29
N ALA A 79 -2.75 2.00 -10.05
CA ALA A 79 -4.19 1.74 -10.08
C ALA A 79 -4.40 0.23 -10.19
N ASN A 80 -5.31 -0.32 -9.39
CA ASN A 80 -5.86 -1.62 -9.72
C ASN A 80 -6.99 -1.42 -10.73
N SER A 81 -7.08 -2.30 -11.74
CA SER A 81 -8.01 -2.14 -12.87
C SER A 81 -9.49 -2.02 -12.46
N ASP A 82 -9.85 -2.61 -11.32
CA ASP A 82 -11.22 -2.74 -10.84
C ASP A 82 -11.53 -1.84 -9.63
N GLU A 83 -10.60 -0.96 -9.24
CA GLU A 83 -10.74 -0.07 -8.09
C GLU A 83 -10.74 1.40 -8.51
N GLU A 84 -11.53 2.21 -7.81
CA GLU A 84 -11.54 3.67 -8.00
C GLU A 84 -10.32 4.34 -7.36
N LEU A 85 -9.63 3.64 -6.45
CA LEU A 85 -8.46 4.15 -5.73
C LEU A 85 -7.26 4.31 -6.67
N ARG A 86 -6.58 5.44 -6.54
CA ARG A 86 -5.30 5.74 -7.21
C ARG A 86 -4.26 6.13 -6.17
N GLY A 87 -3.08 5.54 -6.24
CA GLY A 87 -1.92 5.92 -5.45
C GLY A 87 -0.93 6.70 -6.30
N LEU A 88 -0.54 7.90 -5.89
CA LEU A 88 0.56 8.66 -6.48
C LEU A 88 1.78 8.53 -5.59
N ILE A 89 2.80 7.82 -6.06
CA ILE A 89 3.99 7.44 -5.29
C ILE A 89 5.21 8.19 -5.82
N SER A 90 5.96 8.84 -4.94
CA SER A 90 7.27 9.41 -5.26
C SER A 90 8.35 8.33 -5.13
N SER A 91 8.75 7.71 -6.25
CA SER A 91 9.76 6.64 -6.26
C SER A 91 11.19 7.19 -6.30
N LYS A 92 11.39 8.38 -6.90
CA LYS A 92 12.64 9.12 -6.91
C LYS A 92 12.36 10.60 -6.71
N ASN A 93 13.16 11.26 -5.88
CA ASN A 93 13.09 12.69 -5.69
C ASN A 93 14.45 13.24 -5.23
N ARG A 94 15.13 13.99 -6.09
CA ARG A 94 16.42 14.63 -5.74
C ARG A 94 16.26 15.83 -4.81
N PHE A 95 15.05 16.36 -4.68
CA PHE A 95 14.76 17.58 -3.94
C PHE A 95 14.07 17.35 -2.59
N GLY A 96 13.76 16.07 -2.26
CA GLY A 96 13.04 15.74 -1.04
C GLY A 96 12.95 14.25 -0.76
N SER A 97 12.03 13.88 0.12
CA SER A 97 11.80 12.48 0.50
C SER A 97 11.22 11.64 -0.65
N THR A 98 11.45 10.35 -0.58
CA THR A 98 10.88 9.34 -1.49
C THR A 98 9.96 8.39 -0.72
N GLY A 99 9.12 7.66 -1.45
CA GLY A 99 8.16 6.73 -0.85
C GLY A 99 6.92 7.39 -0.26
N GLU A 100 6.75 8.69 -0.43
CA GLU A 100 5.51 9.38 -0.07
C GLU A 100 4.41 8.97 -1.05
N THR A 101 3.21 8.66 -0.50
CA THR A 101 2.05 8.27 -1.28
C THR A 101 0.90 9.24 -1.04
N GLY A 102 0.39 9.83 -2.12
CA GLY A 102 -0.87 10.55 -2.16
C GLY A 102 -1.99 9.62 -2.62
N PHE A 103 -3.14 9.66 -1.97
CA PHE A 103 -4.30 8.86 -2.35
C PHE A 103 -5.36 9.72 -3.02
N PHE A 104 -5.95 9.17 -4.07
CA PHE A 104 -7.00 9.81 -4.86
C PHE A 104 -8.08 8.78 -5.18
N GLN A 105 -9.30 9.26 -5.33
CA GLN A 105 -10.43 8.47 -5.82
C GLN A 105 -10.81 8.95 -7.21
N MET A 106 -11.06 8.02 -8.11
CA MET A 106 -11.61 8.35 -9.43
C MET A 106 -13.11 8.55 -9.31
N THR A 107 -13.59 9.73 -9.66
CA THR A 107 -15.00 10.11 -9.64
C THR A 107 -15.45 10.50 -11.05
N GLU A 108 -16.75 10.75 -11.24
CA GLU A 108 -17.28 11.29 -12.50
C GLU A 108 -16.66 12.67 -12.87
N LYS A 109 -16.16 13.40 -11.90
CA LYS A 109 -15.50 14.70 -12.08
C LYS A 109 -13.99 14.56 -12.32
N GLY A 110 -13.45 13.34 -12.26
CA GLY A 110 -12.03 13.06 -12.38
C GLY A 110 -11.42 12.59 -11.05
N MET A 111 -10.14 12.83 -10.89
CA MET A 111 -9.36 12.37 -9.74
C MET A 111 -9.51 13.38 -8.58
N GLU A 112 -10.10 12.94 -7.46
CA GLU A 112 -10.29 13.74 -6.25
C GLU A 112 -9.36 13.26 -5.13
N SER A 113 -8.75 14.18 -4.38
CA SER A 113 -7.83 13.86 -3.27
C SER A 113 -8.55 13.22 -2.10
N ILE A 114 -7.96 12.16 -1.54
CA ILE A 114 -8.38 11.57 -0.26
C ILE A 114 -7.52 12.17 0.85
N ASP A 115 -8.04 13.18 1.54
CA ASP A 115 -7.28 13.92 2.56
C ASP A 115 -7.03 13.10 3.82
N ASN A 116 -7.97 12.24 4.20
CA ASN A 116 -7.86 11.32 5.34
C ASN A 116 -7.94 9.85 4.87
N PRO A 117 -6.83 9.23 4.45
CA PRO A 117 -6.83 7.84 3.99
C PRO A 117 -7.32 6.86 5.04
N SER A 118 -7.09 7.13 6.34
CA SER A 118 -7.56 6.25 7.42
C SER A 118 -9.08 6.12 7.43
N GLU A 119 -9.84 7.17 7.12
CA GLU A 119 -11.29 7.07 7.00
C GLU A 119 -11.75 6.27 5.77
N TYR A 120 -10.97 6.29 4.70
CA TYR A 120 -11.26 5.53 3.49
C TYR A 120 -11.08 4.02 3.69
N PHE A 121 -10.05 3.64 4.46
CA PHE A 121 -9.71 2.23 4.71
C PHE A 121 -10.37 1.63 5.95
N MET A 122 -11.37 2.28 6.51
CA MET A 122 -12.19 1.79 7.62
C MET A 122 -13.66 1.83 7.25
N THR A 123 -14.39 0.79 7.64
CA THR A 123 -15.86 0.80 7.52
C THR A 123 -16.46 1.70 8.60
N LYS A 124 -17.27 2.68 8.20
CA LYS A 124 -18.04 3.51 9.14
C LYS A 124 -19.13 2.65 9.78
N ARG A 125 -19.09 2.53 11.10
CA ARG A 125 -20.11 1.83 11.90
C ARG A 125 -20.69 2.77 12.94
N GLU A 126 -21.91 2.49 13.38
CA GLU A 126 -22.51 3.19 14.51
C GLU A 126 -21.78 2.81 15.81
N ASP A 127 -21.78 3.74 16.78
CA ASP A 127 -21.13 3.51 18.08
C ASP A 127 -21.78 2.30 18.78
N GLY A 128 -20.97 1.31 19.09
CA GLY A 128 -21.39 0.09 19.77
C GLY A 128 -21.62 -1.11 18.85
N ASP A 129 -21.60 -0.96 17.55
CA ASP A 129 -21.70 -2.08 16.62
C ASP A 129 -20.45 -2.95 16.66
N LEU A 130 -20.62 -4.19 17.11
CA LEU A 130 -19.57 -5.19 17.16
C LEU A 130 -19.75 -6.21 16.03
N VAL A 131 -18.86 -6.18 15.05
CA VAL A 131 -18.89 -7.13 13.93
C VAL A 131 -17.78 -8.16 14.11
N SER A 132 -18.16 -9.44 14.05
CA SER A 132 -17.18 -10.53 14.11
C SER A 132 -16.38 -10.61 12.80
N GLY A 133 -15.08 -10.91 12.91
CA GLY A 133 -14.19 -11.03 11.77
C GLY A 133 -13.54 -9.73 11.32
N SER A 134 -13.84 -8.60 11.96
CA SER A 134 -13.21 -7.32 11.67
C SER A 134 -12.22 -6.91 12.75
N THR A 135 -11.06 -6.37 12.34
CA THR A 135 -10.03 -5.81 13.21
C THR A 135 -9.37 -4.62 12.57
N LEU A 136 -8.85 -3.72 13.39
CA LEU A 136 -8.13 -2.54 12.94
C LEU A 136 -6.63 -2.66 13.21
N THR A 137 -5.84 -2.15 12.29
CA THR A 137 -4.37 -2.08 12.37
C THR A 137 -3.88 -0.77 11.76
N VAL A 138 -2.58 -0.54 11.84
CA VAL A 138 -1.95 0.62 11.19
C VAL A 138 -0.81 0.15 10.31
N VAL A 139 -0.85 0.52 9.04
CA VAL A 139 0.21 0.32 8.08
C VAL A 139 0.99 1.60 7.85
N LYS A 140 2.20 1.48 7.34
CA LYS A 140 3.01 2.64 6.95
C LYS A 140 3.14 2.69 5.43
N GLU A 141 2.66 3.80 4.85
CA GLU A 141 2.84 4.11 3.44
C GLU A 141 3.66 5.40 3.32
N GLY A 142 4.90 5.25 2.87
CA GLY A 142 5.87 6.33 2.89
C GLY A 142 6.14 6.81 4.32
N SER A 143 5.93 8.09 4.59
CA SER A 143 6.02 8.69 5.93
C SER A 143 4.71 8.58 6.72
N ARG A 144 3.59 8.31 6.06
CA ARG A 144 2.25 8.31 6.69
C ARG A 144 1.93 6.99 7.38
N ALA A 145 1.31 7.08 8.55
CA ALA A 145 0.63 5.98 9.21
C ALA A 145 -0.84 6.00 8.79
N ILE A 146 -1.36 4.87 8.32
CA ILE A 146 -2.73 4.76 7.81
C ILE A 146 -3.43 3.65 8.58
N ILE A 147 -4.57 3.96 9.19
CA ILE A 147 -5.40 2.95 9.85
C ILE A 147 -6.13 2.18 8.76
N MET A 148 -6.16 0.86 8.92
CA MET A 148 -6.78 -0.04 7.96
C MET A 148 -7.55 -1.13 8.66
N GLU A 149 -8.68 -1.48 8.08
CA GLU A 149 -9.49 -2.60 8.52
C GLU A 149 -9.09 -3.88 7.80
N VAL A 150 -8.94 -4.95 8.59
CA VAL A 150 -8.75 -6.32 8.11
C VAL A 150 -10.01 -7.11 8.40
N GLU A 151 -10.61 -7.66 7.37
CA GLU A 151 -11.82 -8.47 7.46
C GLU A 151 -11.51 -9.93 7.16
N SER A 152 -12.05 -10.84 7.96
CA SER A 152 -11.99 -12.27 7.74
C SER A 152 -13.36 -12.93 7.84
N LEU A 153 -13.60 -13.86 6.94
CA LEU A 153 -14.76 -14.74 7.00
C LEU A 153 -14.28 -16.18 7.14
N VAL A 154 -14.70 -16.84 8.22
CA VAL A 154 -14.39 -18.24 8.48
C VAL A 154 -15.67 -19.06 8.47
N SER A 155 -15.71 -20.07 7.63
CA SER A 155 -16.84 -20.98 7.51
C SER A 155 -16.41 -22.45 7.54
N LYS A 156 -17.30 -23.36 7.90
CA LYS A 156 -17.00 -24.80 7.79
C LYS A 156 -16.86 -25.20 6.32
N THR A 157 -15.86 -25.99 6.00
CA THR A 157 -15.75 -26.57 4.66
C THR A 157 -16.63 -27.84 4.53
N PHE A 158 -17.14 -28.07 3.32
CA PHE A 158 -17.85 -29.28 2.95
C PHE A 158 -17.05 -30.10 1.92
N THR A 159 -15.82 -29.64 1.62
CA THR A 159 -14.91 -30.29 0.69
C THR A 159 -13.70 -30.85 1.44
N PRO A 160 -12.99 -31.86 0.89
CA PRO A 160 -11.78 -32.42 1.51
C PRO A 160 -10.66 -31.40 1.74
N TYR A 161 -10.64 -30.33 0.94
CA TYR A 161 -9.61 -29.29 0.99
C TYR A 161 -10.23 -27.94 1.30
N PRO A 162 -9.92 -27.32 2.46
CA PRO A 162 -10.40 -25.98 2.80
C PRO A 162 -9.89 -24.91 1.85
N THR A 163 -10.77 -23.98 1.49
CA THR A 163 -10.42 -22.84 0.66
C THR A 163 -9.70 -21.76 1.49
N ARG A 164 -8.56 -21.26 1.00
CA ARG A 164 -7.78 -20.18 1.60
C ARG A 164 -7.63 -19.08 0.57
N ILE A 165 -8.33 -17.96 0.81
CA ILE A 165 -8.32 -16.77 -0.07
C ILE A 165 -7.73 -15.61 0.71
N ALA A 166 -6.74 -14.97 0.10
CA ALA A 166 -6.10 -13.78 0.63
C ALA A 166 -5.96 -12.76 -0.50
N GLU A 167 -6.97 -11.93 -0.69
CA GLU A 167 -6.99 -10.97 -1.81
C GLU A 167 -5.86 -9.93 -1.71
N THR A 168 -5.57 -9.49 -0.51
CA THR A 168 -4.66 -8.36 -0.25
C THR A 168 -3.38 -8.73 0.51
N LEU A 169 -3.31 -9.96 1.05
CA LEU A 169 -2.23 -10.39 1.94
C LEU A 169 -1.22 -11.36 1.28
N GLY A 170 -1.64 -12.11 0.29
CA GLY A 170 -0.91 -13.23 -0.29
C GLY A 170 -1.18 -14.58 0.40
N LYS A 171 -1.40 -15.61 -0.40
CA LYS A 171 -1.85 -16.95 0.05
C LYS A 171 -0.85 -17.63 0.98
N ASP A 172 0.45 -17.53 0.69
CA ASP A 172 1.50 -18.19 1.50
C ASP A 172 1.60 -17.58 2.90
N LYS A 173 1.47 -16.26 2.99
CA LYS A 173 1.44 -15.55 4.26
C LYS A 173 0.21 -15.95 5.08
N LEU A 174 -0.97 -16.03 4.45
CA LEU A 174 -2.19 -16.50 5.11
C LEU A 174 -2.02 -17.92 5.65
N ASN A 175 -1.52 -18.86 4.84
CA ASN A 175 -1.29 -20.24 5.27
C ASN A 175 -0.31 -20.32 6.45
N THR A 176 0.74 -19.53 6.45
CA THR A 176 1.68 -19.43 7.57
C THR A 176 0.99 -18.96 8.85
N LEU A 177 0.19 -17.88 8.79
CA LEU A 177 -0.52 -17.36 9.96
C LEU A 177 -1.58 -18.34 10.47
N ILE A 178 -2.27 -19.06 9.59
CA ILE A 178 -3.20 -20.14 9.97
C ILE A 178 -2.45 -21.24 10.72
N SER A 179 -1.31 -21.71 10.21
CA SER A 179 -0.51 -22.74 10.87
C SER A 179 -0.01 -22.31 12.26
N ILE A 180 0.40 -21.05 12.41
CA ILE A 180 0.76 -20.50 13.72
C ILE A 180 -0.46 -20.51 14.64
N LEU A 181 -1.60 -20.07 14.17
CA LEU A 181 -2.82 -19.99 14.96
C LEU A 181 -3.32 -21.38 15.40
N GLU A 182 -3.24 -22.37 14.54
CA GLU A 182 -3.58 -23.77 14.88
C GLU A 182 -2.64 -24.33 15.94
N ILE A 183 -1.33 -24.28 15.71
CA ILE A 183 -0.34 -24.95 16.56
C ILE A 183 -0.05 -24.17 17.84
N ARG A 184 0.00 -22.85 17.80
CA ARG A 184 0.35 -22.01 18.97
C ARG A 184 -0.86 -21.37 19.61
N GLY A 185 -1.89 -21.04 18.83
CA GLY A 185 -3.13 -20.45 19.34
C GLY A 185 -4.20 -21.46 19.74
N GLY A 186 -4.05 -22.74 19.37
CA GLY A 186 -5.03 -23.81 19.68
C GLY A 186 -6.39 -23.62 19.00
N ILE A 187 -6.43 -22.88 17.90
CA ILE A 187 -7.66 -22.64 17.11
C ILE A 187 -7.69 -23.59 15.94
N ASN A 188 -8.66 -24.49 15.92
CA ASN A 188 -8.82 -25.46 14.84
C ASN A 188 -9.36 -24.79 13.56
N LEU A 189 -8.59 -24.85 12.48
CA LEU A 189 -8.91 -24.31 11.17
C LEU A 189 -8.77 -25.36 10.04
N TYR A 190 -8.41 -26.61 10.34
CA TYR A 190 -8.15 -27.62 9.32
C TYR A 190 -9.39 -27.94 8.47
N ASP A 191 -10.59 -27.84 9.04
CA ASP A 191 -11.88 -28.06 8.39
C ASP A 191 -12.64 -26.76 8.06
N LYS A 192 -11.92 -25.63 7.97
CA LYS A 192 -12.53 -24.31 7.78
C LYS A 192 -11.97 -23.58 6.58
N ASN A 193 -12.86 -23.03 5.77
CA ASN A 193 -12.53 -22.03 4.77
C ASN A 193 -12.16 -20.73 5.48
N VAL A 194 -11.16 -20.04 4.97
CA VAL A 194 -10.74 -18.71 5.48
C VAL A 194 -10.57 -17.77 4.30
N ILE A 195 -11.32 -16.68 4.33
CA ILE A 195 -11.25 -15.60 3.35
C ILE A 195 -10.82 -14.35 4.08
N ILE A 196 -9.81 -13.65 3.56
CA ILE A 196 -9.32 -12.38 4.12
C ILE A 196 -9.22 -11.33 3.03
N LYS A 197 -9.69 -10.14 3.36
CA LYS A 197 -9.48 -8.93 2.59
C LYS A 197 -9.21 -7.73 3.50
N THR A 198 -8.75 -6.64 2.93
CA THR A 198 -8.66 -5.33 3.59
C THR A 198 -9.69 -4.39 2.97
N THR A 199 -10.28 -3.53 3.78
CA THR A 199 -11.17 -2.48 3.26
C THR A 199 -10.41 -1.56 2.32
N GLY A 200 -11.01 -1.20 1.18
CA GLY A 200 -10.37 -0.39 0.14
C GLY A 200 -9.31 -1.11 -0.70
N GLY A 201 -9.17 -2.44 -0.57
CA GLY A 201 -8.35 -3.27 -1.47
C GLY A 201 -6.83 -3.09 -1.34
N MET A 202 -6.33 -2.31 -0.38
CA MET A 202 -4.90 -2.04 -0.21
C MET A 202 -4.12 -3.35 0.05
N ARG A 203 -3.10 -3.60 -0.76
CA ARG A 203 -2.20 -4.75 -0.58
C ARG A 203 -1.27 -4.54 0.60
N VAL A 204 -1.26 -5.50 1.52
CA VAL A 204 -0.49 -5.42 2.76
C VAL A 204 0.70 -6.37 2.74
N LYS A 205 1.88 -5.83 2.60
CA LYS A 205 3.13 -6.60 2.59
C LYS A 205 3.83 -6.63 3.94
N GLU A 206 3.61 -5.60 4.78
CA GLU A 206 4.36 -5.47 6.04
C GLU A 206 3.93 -6.48 7.11
N PRO A 207 4.87 -6.95 7.94
CA PRO A 207 4.57 -7.91 9.01
C PRO A 207 3.72 -7.35 10.15
N GLY A 208 3.71 -6.03 10.34
CA GLY A 208 2.99 -5.37 11.43
C GLY A 208 1.49 -5.66 11.51
N VAL A 209 0.89 -6.10 10.40
CA VAL A 209 -0.53 -6.46 10.33
C VAL A 209 -0.83 -7.90 10.77
N ASN A 210 0.19 -8.73 10.98
CA ASN A 210 0.00 -10.16 11.21
C ASN A 210 -0.86 -10.44 12.44
N LEU A 211 -0.71 -9.66 13.50
CA LEU A 211 -1.54 -9.79 14.69
C LEU A 211 -3.01 -9.44 14.40
N ALA A 212 -3.28 -8.39 13.64
CA ALA A 212 -4.64 -8.03 13.24
C ALA A 212 -5.29 -9.14 12.40
N VAL A 213 -4.55 -9.71 11.44
CA VAL A 213 -5.03 -10.85 10.64
C VAL A 213 -5.41 -12.03 11.54
N ILE A 214 -4.55 -12.41 12.47
CA ILE A 214 -4.84 -13.49 13.44
C ILE A 214 -6.08 -13.16 14.26
N MET A 215 -6.18 -11.96 14.79
CA MET A 215 -7.30 -11.54 15.61
C MET A 215 -8.62 -11.45 14.84
N SER A 216 -8.60 -11.06 13.56
CA SER A 216 -9.79 -11.10 12.71
C SER A 216 -10.28 -12.54 12.49
N ILE A 217 -9.37 -13.48 12.25
CA ILE A 217 -9.71 -14.91 12.12
C ILE A 217 -10.30 -15.43 13.45
N VAL A 218 -9.67 -15.16 14.58
CA VAL A 218 -10.16 -15.58 15.90
C VAL A 218 -11.53 -15.00 16.19
N SER A 219 -11.74 -13.71 15.91
CA SER A 219 -13.01 -13.02 16.03
C SER A 219 -14.10 -13.71 15.21
N SER A 220 -13.80 -14.03 13.95
CA SER A 220 -14.73 -14.75 13.04
C SER A 220 -15.05 -16.16 13.54
N VAL A 221 -14.03 -16.94 13.95
CA VAL A 221 -14.23 -18.31 14.48
C VAL A 221 -15.07 -18.32 15.75
N LYS A 222 -14.81 -17.36 16.64
CA LYS A 222 -15.53 -17.25 17.93
C LYS A 222 -16.89 -16.55 17.80
N ASN A 223 -17.18 -15.99 16.64
CA ASN A 223 -18.33 -15.13 16.39
C ASN A 223 -18.48 -14.02 17.45
N LYS A 224 -17.36 -13.36 17.77
CA LYS A 224 -17.30 -12.27 18.75
C LYS A 224 -16.66 -11.05 18.11
N GLY A 225 -17.40 -9.94 18.06
CA GLY A 225 -16.92 -8.67 17.57
C GLY A 225 -15.84 -8.06 18.48
N ILE A 226 -14.99 -7.28 17.88
CA ILE A 226 -13.94 -6.49 18.54
C ILE A 226 -14.36 -5.03 18.48
N PRO A 227 -14.22 -4.25 19.57
CA PRO A 227 -14.55 -2.83 19.56
C PRO A 227 -13.77 -2.05 18.48
N THR A 228 -14.45 -1.10 17.86
CA THR A 228 -13.89 -0.30 16.74
C THR A 228 -12.82 0.70 17.16
N ASP A 229 -12.63 0.91 18.45
CA ASP A 229 -11.60 1.74 19.05
C ASP A 229 -10.36 0.95 19.53
N VAL A 230 -10.25 -0.32 19.10
CA VAL A 230 -9.16 -1.23 19.43
C VAL A 230 -8.37 -1.61 18.18
N ALA A 231 -7.04 -1.47 18.23
CA ALA A 231 -6.15 -1.83 17.13
C ALA A 231 -5.11 -2.88 17.55
N PHE A 232 -4.56 -3.59 16.56
CA PHE A 232 -3.56 -4.64 16.73
C PHE A 232 -2.36 -4.38 15.81
N ILE A 233 -1.16 -4.21 16.38
CA ILE A 233 0.05 -3.88 15.62
C ILE A 233 1.22 -4.73 16.15
N ALA A 234 1.47 -5.86 15.53
CA ALA A 234 2.65 -6.67 15.80
C ALA A 234 2.90 -7.66 14.65
N ASP A 235 4.15 -8.04 14.46
CA ASP A 235 4.46 -9.25 13.73
C ASP A 235 4.30 -10.47 14.65
N VAL A 236 4.02 -11.64 14.05
CA VAL A 236 3.83 -12.90 14.76
C VAL A 236 4.82 -13.92 14.21
N GLY A 237 5.75 -14.35 15.08
CA GLY A 237 6.74 -15.34 14.73
C GLY A 237 6.17 -16.77 14.68
N LEU A 238 6.89 -17.68 14.03
CA LEU A 238 6.51 -19.11 13.92
C LEU A 238 6.37 -19.79 15.29
N THR A 239 7.02 -19.26 16.30
CA THR A 239 6.93 -19.73 17.69
C THR A 239 5.70 -19.21 18.43
N GLY A 240 4.92 -18.31 17.82
CA GLY A 240 3.76 -17.64 18.41
C GLY A 240 4.11 -16.35 19.16
N GLU A 241 5.37 -15.95 19.20
CA GLU A 241 5.81 -14.73 19.87
C GLU A 241 5.44 -13.48 19.07
N LEU A 242 5.03 -12.44 19.76
CA LEU A 242 4.81 -11.13 19.14
C LEU A 242 6.14 -10.39 18.98
N LYS A 243 6.40 -9.88 17.80
CA LYS A 243 7.62 -9.13 17.47
C LYS A 243 7.31 -7.65 17.25
N LYS A 244 8.27 -6.83 17.63
CA LYS A 244 8.20 -5.36 17.48
C LYS A 244 8.13 -4.96 16.01
N VAL A 245 7.46 -3.85 15.75
CA VAL A 245 7.29 -3.24 14.42
C VAL A 245 8.03 -1.91 14.36
N PRO A 246 8.70 -1.59 13.26
CA PRO A 246 9.36 -0.29 13.12
C PRO A 246 8.33 0.85 13.11
N SER A 247 8.78 2.05 13.53
CA SER A 247 7.97 3.28 13.54
C SER A 247 6.66 3.17 14.33
N LEU A 248 6.62 2.36 15.38
CA LEU A 248 5.40 2.10 16.15
C LEU A 248 4.83 3.38 16.80
N GLU A 249 5.69 4.29 17.27
CA GLU A 249 5.26 5.55 17.89
C GLU A 249 4.40 6.40 16.95
N GLY A 250 4.80 6.54 15.68
CA GLY A 250 4.01 7.26 14.68
C GLY A 250 2.65 6.61 14.40
N ARG A 251 2.60 5.27 14.41
CA ARG A 251 1.34 4.53 14.25
C ARG A 251 0.39 4.76 15.42
N VAL A 252 0.92 4.76 16.64
CA VAL A 252 0.12 4.98 17.84
C VAL A 252 -0.37 6.42 17.94
N ARG A 253 0.43 7.42 17.51
CA ARG A 253 -0.04 8.80 17.41
C ARG A 253 -1.21 8.95 16.44
N GLU A 254 -1.16 8.27 15.29
CA GLU A 254 -2.28 8.27 14.34
C GLU A 254 -3.55 7.66 14.95
N LEU A 255 -3.43 6.53 15.65
CA LEU A 255 -4.53 5.94 16.39
C LEU A 255 -5.13 6.90 17.43
N ALA A 256 -4.27 7.56 18.21
CA ALA A 256 -4.71 8.54 19.20
C ALA A 256 -5.43 9.73 18.55
N ARG A 257 -4.90 10.26 17.43
CA ARG A 257 -5.53 11.33 16.64
C ARG A 257 -6.94 10.94 16.17
N MET A 258 -7.14 9.67 15.83
CA MET A 258 -8.42 9.11 15.38
C MET A 258 -9.33 8.62 16.51
N GLY A 259 -8.95 8.87 17.78
CA GLY A 259 -9.78 8.58 18.95
C GLY A 259 -9.74 7.12 19.44
N PHE A 260 -8.75 6.33 19.02
CA PHE A 260 -8.58 4.97 19.52
C PHE A 260 -8.16 4.97 21.00
N ARG A 261 -8.79 4.08 21.78
CA ARG A 261 -8.54 3.98 23.22
C ARG A 261 -7.57 2.85 23.59
N LYS A 262 -7.37 1.87 22.70
CA LYS A 262 -6.55 0.70 23.02
C LYS A 262 -5.80 0.17 21.80
N VAL A 263 -4.53 -0.17 22.01
CA VAL A 263 -3.71 -0.86 21.02
C VAL A 263 -2.98 -2.04 21.65
N TYR A 264 -3.00 -3.17 20.96
CA TYR A 264 -2.22 -4.35 21.32
C TYR A 264 -0.94 -4.38 20.48
N VAL A 265 0.20 -4.46 21.15
CA VAL A 265 1.54 -4.45 20.55
C VAL A 265 2.42 -5.51 21.20
N ALA A 266 3.59 -5.79 20.62
CA ALA A 266 4.58 -6.65 21.25
C ALA A 266 5.10 -6.02 22.55
N LYS A 267 5.51 -6.86 23.50
CA LYS A 267 6.09 -6.42 24.77
C LYS A 267 7.33 -5.53 24.56
N ASP A 268 7.52 -4.56 25.42
CA ASP A 268 8.67 -3.63 25.41
C ASP A 268 8.85 -2.89 24.04
N SER A 269 7.75 -2.57 23.38
CA SER A 269 7.77 -1.93 22.05
C SER A 269 8.08 -0.44 22.09
N PHE A 270 7.88 0.23 23.22
CA PHE A 270 8.10 1.67 23.37
C PHE A 270 9.41 1.97 24.10
N ALA A 271 10.03 3.10 23.74
CA ALA A 271 11.14 3.64 24.51
C ALA A 271 10.66 4.09 25.90
N LYS A 272 11.59 4.07 26.90
CA LYS A 272 11.28 4.60 28.23
C LYS A 272 10.89 6.07 28.11
N GLY A 273 9.72 6.43 28.63
CA GLY A 273 9.23 7.82 28.62
C GLY A 273 8.40 8.21 27.41
N PHE A 274 8.10 7.27 26.49
CA PHE A 274 7.15 7.55 25.41
C PHE A 274 5.79 7.93 25.99
N LYS A 275 5.27 9.09 25.57
CA LYS A 275 3.94 9.58 25.92
C LYS A 275 3.19 9.94 24.64
N ILE A 276 1.89 9.77 24.65
CA ILE A 276 0.96 10.27 23.64
C ILE A 276 0.50 11.62 24.16
N GLU A 277 0.76 12.68 23.39
CA GLU A 277 0.29 14.03 23.67
C GLU A 277 -1.14 14.20 23.18
#